data_91b24dd69d9499119b6e2525922ac0c0
#
_entry.id   91b24dd69d9499119b6e2525922ac0c0
#
_cell.length_a   1.000
_cell.length_b   1.000
_cell.length_c   1.000
_cell.angle_alpha   90.00
_cell.angle_beta   90.00
_cell.angle_gamma   90.00
#
_symmetry.space_group_name_H-M   'P 1'
#
loop_
_entity.id
_entity.type
_entity.pdbx_description
1 polymer ?
#
loop_
_entity_poly.entity_id
_entity_poly.type
_entity_poly.pdbx_seq_one_letter_code
_entity_poly.pdbx_strand_id
1 'polypeptide(L)'
;VVTLCVNWWYCKYRLSIKIRFTRFKWEFLKEVSIYSFWIFLNAIMDRIYWNTGQFILGVYHGTEAVAIYSVAIQLKDIFYMFSTAISGVFLPKIMTMISNGASEREVSNLFIRTGRIQYILMSFILTGFILLGHSFVNLWAGSDYSQAYIVALLLFVPTLVPLIQNVGITILMARNQLKFRSLLILTVSVASLFLAVPFARQFGAVGCAVATSLAVIIGHGIILNIYYNG
;
A
#
# COMPACT_ATOMS: atom_id res chain seq x y z
N VAL A 1 -4.42 -1.95 -25.77
CA VAL A 1 -5.02 -1.49 -27.03
C VAL A 1 -6.44 -2.02 -27.17
N VAL A 2 -6.67 -3.35 -27.06
CA VAL A 2 -8.01 -3.95 -27.18
C VAL A 2 -9.02 -3.34 -26.23
N THR A 3 -8.65 -3.17 -24.94
CA THR A 3 -9.52 -2.57 -23.91
C THR A 3 -9.90 -1.12 -24.26
N LEU A 4 -8.98 -0.35 -24.81
CA LEU A 4 -9.26 1.03 -25.26
C LEU A 4 -10.22 1.07 -26.44
N CYS A 5 -10.07 0.19 -27.40
CA CYS A 5 -10.97 0.07 -28.56
C CYS A 5 -12.39 -0.34 -28.13
N VAL A 6 -12.50 -1.32 -27.22
CA VAL A 6 -13.78 -1.77 -26.68
C VAL A 6 -14.46 -0.67 -25.88
N ASN A 7 -13.73 0.03 -25.00
CA ASN A 7 -14.27 1.16 -24.23
C ASN A 7 -14.71 2.31 -25.15
N TRP A 8 -13.90 2.67 -26.17
CA TRP A 8 -14.25 3.69 -27.15
C TRP A 8 -15.50 3.32 -27.92
N TRP A 9 -15.60 2.06 -28.42
CA TRP A 9 -16.76 1.54 -29.11
C TRP A 9 -18.01 1.60 -28.22
N TYR A 10 -17.90 1.15 -26.96
CA TYR A 10 -18.99 1.15 -25.99
C TYR A 10 -19.47 2.59 -25.66
N CYS A 11 -18.53 3.52 -25.42
CA CYS A 11 -18.85 4.93 -25.20
C CYS A 11 -19.56 5.58 -26.39
N LYS A 12 -19.12 5.27 -27.61
CA LYS A 12 -19.67 5.84 -28.83
C LYS A 12 -21.06 5.30 -29.16
N TYR A 13 -21.24 3.97 -29.09
CA TYR A 13 -22.46 3.33 -29.58
C TYR A 13 -23.50 3.06 -28.49
N ARG A 14 -23.11 2.83 -27.26
CA ARG A 14 -24.03 2.48 -26.17
C ARG A 14 -24.38 3.69 -25.30
N LEU A 15 -23.42 4.54 -24.97
CA LEU A 15 -23.62 5.68 -24.09
C LEU A 15 -23.89 6.98 -24.87
N SER A 16 -23.76 6.99 -26.21
CA SER A 16 -23.99 8.17 -27.07
C SER A 16 -23.26 9.44 -26.58
N ILE A 17 -22.11 9.27 -25.92
CA ILE A 17 -21.33 10.37 -25.37
C ILE A 17 -20.68 11.13 -26.51
N LYS A 18 -21.10 12.39 -26.73
CA LYS A 18 -20.44 13.29 -27.67
C LYS A 18 -19.31 14.02 -26.97
N ILE A 19 -18.06 13.65 -27.27
CA ILE A 19 -16.89 14.36 -26.79
C ILE A 19 -16.87 15.74 -27.48
N ARG A 20 -17.16 16.81 -26.72
CA ARG A 20 -17.06 18.18 -27.18
C ARG A 20 -15.85 18.85 -26.57
N PHE A 21 -14.81 19.10 -27.35
CA PHE A 21 -13.61 19.82 -26.93
C PHE A 21 -13.81 21.33 -26.75
N THR A 22 -15.00 21.86 -27.02
CA THR A 22 -15.30 23.29 -27.01
C THR A 22 -15.45 23.92 -25.62
N ARG A 23 -15.47 23.15 -24.54
CA ARG A 23 -15.59 23.66 -23.16
C ARG A 23 -14.36 23.29 -22.31
N PHE A 24 -13.20 23.69 -22.81
CA PHE A 24 -11.97 23.51 -22.06
C PHE A 24 -11.90 24.53 -20.90
N LYS A 25 -12.07 24.08 -19.67
CA LYS A 25 -11.91 24.92 -18.48
C LYS A 25 -10.50 24.71 -17.93
N TRP A 26 -9.67 25.73 -17.99
CA TRP A 26 -8.31 25.69 -17.44
C TRP A 26 -8.27 25.39 -15.94
N GLU A 27 -9.25 25.88 -15.20
CA GLU A 27 -9.42 25.60 -13.77
C GLU A 27 -9.58 24.11 -13.48
N PHE A 28 -10.40 23.41 -14.28
CA PHE A 28 -10.60 21.96 -14.16
C PHE A 28 -9.30 21.19 -14.42
N LEU A 29 -8.52 21.57 -15.43
CA LEU A 29 -7.20 20.96 -15.68
C LEU A 29 -6.25 21.18 -14.53
N LYS A 30 -6.20 22.37 -13.97
CA LYS A 30 -5.36 22.69 -12.82
C LYS A 30 -5.73 21.80 -11.61
N GLU A 31 -7.03 21.67 -11.34
CA GLU A 31 -7.53 20.84 -10.24
C GLU A 31 -7.17 19.35 -10.42
N VAL A 32 -7.45 18.80 -11.63
CA VAL A 32 -7.09 17.42 -11.98
C VAL A 32 -5.58 17.21 -11.93
N SER A 33 -4.77 18.15 -12.39
CA SER A 33 -3.32 18.06 -12.38
C SER A 33 -2.77 18.06 -10.95
N ILE A 34 -3.29 18.90 -10.06
CA ILE A 34 -2.89 18.93 -8.65
C ILE A 34 -3.25 17.60 -7.96
N TYR A 35 -4.46 17.10 -8.18
CA TYR A 35 -4.89 15.82 -7.63
C TYR A 35 -4.03 14.65 -8.13
N SER A 36 -3.80 14.60 -9.45
CA SER A 36 -2.95 13.59 -10.08
C SER A 36 -1.50 13.64 -9.60
N PHE A 37 -0.96 14.84 -9.36
CA PHE A 37 0.38 15.03 -8.80
C PHE A 37 0.51 14.37 -7.41
N TRP A 38 -0.47 14.54 -6.53
CA TRP A 38 -0.43 13.91 -5.21
C TRP A 38 -0.55 12.40 -5.27
N ILE A 39 -1.37 11.85 -6.19
CA ILE A 39 -1.44 10.40 -6.42
C ILE A 39 -0.11 9.86 -6.95
N PHE A 40 0.46 10.55 -7.95
CA PHE A 40 1.75 10.19 -8.54
C PHE A 40 2.88 10.22 -7.51
N LEU A 41 2.92 11.26 -6.69
CA LEU A 41 3.90 11.38 -5.60
C LEU A 41 3.78 10.21 -4.62
N ASN A 42 2.56 9.87 -4.19
CA ASN A 42 2.33 8.69 -3.34
C ASN A 42 2.85 7.40 -3.99
N ALA A 43 2.54 7.18 -5.27
CA ALA A 43 2.95 5.96 -5.97
C ALA A 43 4.48 5.85 -6.09
N ILE A 44 5.18 6.97 -6.36
CA ILE A 44 6.65 6.99 -6.37
C ILE A 44 7.22 6.73 -4.98
N MET A 45 6.70 7.39 -3.96
CA MET A 45 7.19 7.24 -2.59
C MET A 45 6.98 5.81 -2.07
N ASP A 46 5.83 5.19 -2.36
CA ASP A 46 5.57 3.79 -2.05
C ASP A 46 6.60 2.87 -2.74
N ARG A 47 6.94 3.12 -4.01
CA ARG A 47 7.96 2.35 -4.73
C ARG A 47 9.36 2.53 -4.13
N ILE A 48 9.76 3.76 -3.84
CA ILE A 48 11.05 4.03 -3.19
C ILE A 48 11.09 3.32 -1.84
N TYR A 49 10.06 3.47 -1.02
CA TYR A 49 9.98 2.90 0.31
C TYR A 49 10.18 1.37 0.31
N TRP A 50 9.46 0.66 -0.55
CA TRP A 50 9.51 -0.80 -0.57
C TRP A 50 10.71 -1.38 -1.32
N ASN A 51 11.28 -0.69 -2.31
CA ASN A 51 12.38 -1.21 -3.12
C ASN A 51 13.77 -0.73 -2.65
N THR A 52 13.85 0.27 -1.78
CA THR A 52 15.14 0.78 -1.28
C THR A 52 15.95 -0.29 -0.56
N GLY A 53 15.28 -1.19 0.19
CA GLY A 53 15.97 -2.30 0.85
C GLY A 53 16.72 -3.21 -0.13
N GLN A 54 16.13 -3.54 -1.27
CA GLN A 54 16.78 -4.33 -2.33
C GLN A 54 18.01 -3.64 -2.89
N PHE A 55 17.92 -2.32 -3.12
CA PHE A 55 19.04 -1.53 -3.63
C PHE A 55 20.20 -1.47 -2.64
N ILE A 56 19.92 -1.20 -1.36
CA ILE A 56 20.92 -1.15 -0.30
C ILE A 56 21.59 -2.52 -0.14
N LEU A 57 20.83 -3.61 -0.13
CA LEU A 57 21.38 -4.96 -0.04
C LEU A 57 22.26 -5.30 -1.23
N GLY A 58 21.89 -4.90 -2.44
CA GLY A 58 22.70 -5.11 -3.64
C GLY A 58 24.07 -4.45 -3.55
N VAL A 59 24.15 -3.26 -2.92
CA VAL A 59 25.41 -2.52 -2.74
C VAL A 59 26.32 -3.15 -1.67
N TYR A 60 25.73 -3.67 -0.56
CA TYR A 60 26.52 -4.09 0.60
C TYR A 60 26.65 -5.60 0.77
N HIS A 61 25.68 -6.41 0.31
CA HIS A 61 25.62 -7.86 0.56
C HIS A 61 25.50 -8.71 -0.71
N GLY A 62 25.42 -8.07 -1.89
CA GLY A 62 25.39 -8.77 -3.16
C GLY A 62 24.03 -9.35 -3.53
N THR A 63 24.02 -10.16 -4.59
CA THR A 63 22.79 -10.64 -5.25
C THR A 63 22.00 -11.66 -4.44
N GLU A 64 22.67 -12.46 -3.62
CA GLU A 64 22.03 -13.48 -2.78
C GLU A 64 21.10 -12.86 -1.73
N ALA A 65 21.59 -11.85 -0.99
CA ALA A 65 20.76 -11.12 -0.03
C ALA A 65 19.59 -10.39 -0.68
N VAL A 66 19.80 -9.84 -1.89
CA VAL A 66 18.72 -9.24 -2.70
C VAL A 66 17.67 -10.28 -3.08
N ALA A 67 18.09 -11.48 -3.48
CA ALA A 67 17.17 -12.55 -3.86
C ALA A 67 16.31 -13.00 -2.68
N ILE A 68 16.91 -13.24 -1.51
CA ILE A 68 16.18 -13.58 -0.27
C ILE A 68 15.17 -12.48 0.10
N TYR A 69 15.59 -11.23 0.08
CA TYR A 69 14.72 -10.10 0.39
C TYR A 69 13.60 -9.94 -0.64
N SER A 70 13.87 -10.21 -1.93
CA SER A 70 12.88 -10.14 -3.01
C SER A 70 11.77 -11.19 -2.85
N VAL A 71 12.11 -12.41 -2.41
CA VAL A 71 11.13 -13.45 -2.08
C VAL A 71 10.22 -12.96 -0.94
N ALA A 72 10.80 -12.39 0.11
CA ALA A 72 10.00 -11.84 1.22
C ALA A 72 9.09 -10.68 0.79
N ILE A 73 9.55 -9.79 -0.09
CA ILE A 73 8.73 -8.71 -0.65
C ILE A 73 7.59 -9.26 -1.50
N GLN A 74 7.80 -10.29 -2.32
CA GLN A 74 6.74 -10.92 -3.09
C GLN A 74 5.64 -11.49 -2.18
N LEU A 75 6.03 -12.17 -1.10
CA LEU A 75 5.09 -12.68 -0.09
C LEU A 75 4.32 -11.55 0.58
N LYS A 76 5.00 -10.45 0.95
CA LYS A 76 4.37 -9.25 1.50
C LYS A 76 3.39 -8.63 0.49
N ASP A 77 3.71 -8.60 -0.80
CA ASP A 77 2.83 -8.05 -1.84
C ASP A 77 1.56 -8.89 -2.01
N ILE A 78 1.67 -10.22 -1.94
CA ILE A 78 0.51 -11.12 -1.92
C ILE A 78 -0.35 -10.84 -0.69
N PHE A 79 0.26 -10.72 0.50
CA PHE A 79 -0.45 -10.38 1.74
C PHE A 79 -1.18 -9.02 1.62
N TYR A 80 -0.52 -8.02 1.04
CA TYR A 80 -1.09 -6.70 0.77
C TYR A 80 -2.28 -6.75 -0.21
N MET A 81 -2.21 -7.63 -1.21
CA MET A 81 -3.26 -7.77 -2.23
C MET A 81 -4.61 -8.20 -1.64
N PHE A 82 -4.63 -9.05 -0.61
CA PHE A 82 -5.87 -9.42 0.09
C PHE A 82 -6.55 -8.20 0.74
N SER A 83 -5.80 -7.36 1.42
CA SER A 83 -6.35 -6.14 2.04
C SER A 83 -6.86 -5.14 0.99
N THR A 84 -6.11 -4.93 -0.09
CA THR A 84 -6.50 -4.00 -1.16
C THR A 84 -7.73 -4.48 -1.91
N ALA A 85 -7.87 -5.78 -2.13
CA ALA A 85 -9.06 -6.37 -2.74
C ALA A 85 -10.33 -6.08 -1.92
N ILE A 86 -10.25 -6.25 -0.60
CA ILE A 86 -11.38 -5.93 0.30
C ILE A 86 -11.70 -4.43 0.23
N SER A 87 -10.70 -3.57 0.38
CA SER A 87 -10.90 -2.10 0.35
C SER A 87 -11.47 -1.63 -0.98
N GLY A 88 -11.03 -2.24 -2.09
CA GLY A 88 -11.50 -1.92 -3.44
C GLY A 88 -13.01 -2.16 -3.63
N VAL A 89 -13.56 -3.20 -3.01
CA VAL A 89 -15.02 -3.48 -3.06
C VAL A 89 -15.82 -2.36 -2.37
N PHE A 90 -15.28 -1.73 -1.35
CA PHE A 90 -15.97 -0.66 -0.61
C PHE A 90 -15.82 0.73 -1.24
N LEU A 91 -14.88 0.92 -2.18
CA LEU A 91 -14.63 2.22 -2.82
C LEU A 91 -15.89 2.85 -3.43
N PRO A 92 -16.69 2.17 -4.28
CA PRO A 92 -17.90 2.78 -4.87
C PRO A 92 -18.91 3.18 -3.81
N LYS A 93 -19.08 2.36 -2.76
CA LYS A 93 -20.00 2.65 -1.66
C LYS A 93 -19.57 3.89 -0.89
N ILE A 94 -18.28 4.02 -0.57
CA ILE A 94 -17.74 5.18 0.14
C ILE A 94 -17.91 6.45 -0.70
N MET A 95 -17.61 6.40 -1.99
CA MET A 95 -17.80 7.52 -2.91
C MET A 95 -19.26 7.98 -2.94
N THR A 96 -20.22 7.04 -3.04
CA THR A 96 -21.64 7.35 -3.03
C THR A 96 -22.09 7.94 -1.70
N MET A 97 -21.63 7.41 -0.56
CA MET A 97 -21.96 7.94 0.76
C MET A 97 -21.48 9.39 0.93
N ILE A 98 -20.23 9.66 0.55
CA ILE A 98 -19.65 11.02 0.65
C ILE A 98 -20.35 11.99 -0.30
N SER A 99 -20.63 11.57 -1.55
CA SER A 99 -21.36 12.39 -2.53
C SER A 99 -22.79 12.72 -2.08
N ASN A 100 -23.44 11.83 -1.35
CA ASN A 100 -24.81 12.03 -0.82
C ASN A 100 -24.82 12.78 0.51
N GLY A 101 -23.67 13.26 0.99
CA GLY A 101 -23.59 14.01 2.26
C GLY A 101 -23.80 13.15 3.51
N ALA A 102 -23.39 11.88 3.47
CA ALA A 102 -23.47 11.00 4.64
C ALA A 102 -22.72 11.61 5.84
N SER A 103 -23.28 11.41 7.03
CA SER A 103 -22.69 11.89 8.27
C SER A 103 -21.33 11.24 8.56
N GLU A 104 -20.44 11.97 9.27
CA GLU A 104 -19.15 11.44 9.71
C GLU A 104 -19.29 10.10 10.47
N ARG A 105 -20.34 9.98 11.26
CA ARG A 105 -20.65 8.78 12.04
C ARG A 105 -20.95 7.57 11.16
N GLU A 106 -21.64 7.75 10.04
CA GLU A 106 -21.96 6.67 9.10
C GLU A 106 -20.71 6.19 8.37
N VAL A 107 -19.85 7.13 7.92
CA VAL A 107 -18.57 6.81 7.28
C VAL A 107 -17.63 6.10 8.26
N SER A 108 -17.55 6.57 9.51
CA SER A 108 -16.76 5.96 10.58
C SER A 108 -17.26 4.55 10.92
N ASN A 109 -18.55 4.33 11.00
CA ASN A 109 -19.13 3.00 11.25
C ASN A 109 -18.77 2.01 10.11
N LEU A 110 -18.80 2.46 8.87
CA LEU A 110 -18.39 1.64 7.74
C LEU A 110 -16.88 1.31 7.83
N PHE A 111 -16.04 2.30 8.16
CA PHE A 111 -14.60 2.11 8.35
C PHE A 111 -14.31 1.07 9.44
N ILE A 112 -14.93 1.20 10.61
CA ILE A 112 -14.74 0.28 11.74
C ILE A 112 -15.22 -1.14 11.37
N ARG A 113 -16.38 -1.26 10.74
CA ARG A 113 -16.94 -2.56 10.33
C ARG A 113 -16.03 -3.26 9.34
N THR A 114 -15.57 -2.54 8.33
CA THR A 114 -14.66 -3.11 7.30
C THR A 114 -13.30 -3.44 7.89
N GLY A 115 -12.75 -2.57 8.76
CA GLY A 115 -11.51 -2.81 9.47
C GLY A 115 -11.54 -4.08 10.33
N ARG A 116 -12.67 -4.38 10.98
CA ARG A 116 -12.84 -5.63 11.74
C ARG A 116 -12.77 -6.87 10.84
N ILE A 117 -13.45 -6.82 9.69
CA ILE A 117 -13.43 -7.92 8.70
C ILE A 117 -11.99 -8.10 8.18
N GLN A 118 -11.31 -7.00 7.82
CA GLN A 118 -9.92 -7.04 7.38
C GLN A 118 -9.00 -7.61 8.47
N TYR A 119 -9.19 -7.20 9.73
CA TYR A 119 -8.40 -7.72 10.84
C TYR A 119 -8.53 -9.23 10.99
N ILE A 120 -9.75 -9.77 10.98
CA ILE A 120 -9.99 -11.21 11.11
C ILE A 120 -9.31 -11.96 9.97
N LEU A 121 -9.52 -11.52 8.71
CA LEU A 121 -8.96 -12.19 7.54
C LEU A 121 -7.43 -12.11 7.52
N MET A 122 -6.87 -10.93 7.75
CA MET A 122 -5.43 -10.71 7.70
C MET A 122 -4.70 -11.42 8.85
N SER A 123 -5.32 -11.46 10.05
CA SER A 123 -4.79 -12.22 11.18
C SER A 123 -4.83 -13.73 10.94
N PHE A 124 -5.87 -14.23 10.29
CA PHE A 124 -5.96 -15.64 9.89
C PHE A 124 -4.83 -16.00 8.91
N ILE A 125 -4.61 -15.20 7.88
CA ILE A 125 -3.53 -15.41 6.90
C ILE A 125 -2.17 -15.32 7.59
N LEU A 126 -1.96 -14.33 8.46
CA LEU A 126 -0.72 -14.17 9.23
C LEU A 126 -0.45 -15.38 10.13
N THR A 127 -1.46 -15.85 10.84
CA THR A 127 -1.35 -17.05 11.71
C THR A 127 -1.00 -18.28 10.88
N GLY A 128 -1.66 -18.49 9.74
CA GLY A 128 -1.33 -19.56 8.81
C GLY A 128 0.12 -19.47 8.31
N PHE A 129 0.59 -18.26 8.00
CA PHE A 129 1.97 -18.05 7.58
C PHE A 129 2.99 -18.27 8.74
N ILE A 130 2.66 -17.90 9.97
CA ILE A 130 3.51 -18.21 11.15
C ILE A 130 3.68 -19.71 11.31
N LEU A 131 2.62 -20.50 11.16
CA LEU A 131 2.65 -21.94 11.36
C LEU A 131 3.27 -22.72 10.20
N LEU A 132 2.96 -22.36 8.98
CA LEU A 132 3.29 -23.11 7.78
C LEU A 132 4.30 -22.39 6.85
N GLY A 133 4.58 -21.12 7.09
CA GLY A 133 5.35 -20.27 6.17
C GLY A 133 6.78 -20.75 5.94
N HIS A 134 7.45 -21.31 6.95
CA HIS A 134 8.80 -21.86 6.76
C HIS A 134 8.80 -23.03 5.76
N SER A 135 7.89 -23.98 5.94
CA SER A 135 7.74 -25.12 5.00
C SER A 135 7.27 -24.65 3.62
N PHE A 136 6.38 -23.66 3.58
CA PHE A 136 5.90 -23.07 2.33
C PHE A 136 7.03 -22.38 1.55
N VAL A 137 7.87 -21.58 2.19
CA VAL A 137 9.00 -20.90 1.54
C VAL A 137 9.99 -21.92 0.99
N ASN A 138 10.33 -22.96 1.78
CA ASN A 138 11.25 -24.01 1.33
C ASN A 138 10.71 -24.80 0.13
N LEU A 139 9.41 -25.06 0.11
CA LEU A 139 8.76 -25.78 -1.00
C LEU A 139 8.62 -24.91 -2.26
N TRP A 140 8.27 -23.63 -2.08
CA TRP A 140 7.96 -22.73 -3.17
C TRP A 140 9.18 -22.04 -3.78
N ALA A 141 10.10 -21.55 -2.95
CA ALA A 141 11.30 -20.83 -3.38
C ALA A 141 12.58 -21.66 -3.34
N GLY A 142 12.59 -22.73 -2.54
CA GLY A 142 13.76 -23.58 -2.31
C GLY A 142 14.40 -23.34 -0.93
N SER A 143 15.21 -24.33 -0.48
CA SER A 143 15.88 -24.31 0.81
C SER A 143 16.85 -23.14 0.99
N ASP A 144 17.46 -22.67 -0.09
CA ASP A 144 18.41 -21.56 -0.10
C ASP A 144 17.75 -20.22 0.30
N TYR A 145 16.44 -20.13 0.16
CA TYR A 145 15.63 -18.95 0.51
C TYR A 145 14.94 -19.06 1.87
N SER A 146 15.28 -20.05 2.71
CA SER A 146 14.63 -20.27 4.01
C SER A 146 14.64 -19.02 4.91
N GLN A 147 15.68 -18.20 4.84
CA GLN A 147 15.77 -16.93 5.57
C GLN A 147 14.68 -15.92 5.16
N ALA A 148 14.12 -16.02 3.96
CA ALA A 148 13.04 -15.15 3.50
C ALA A 148 11.77 -15.28 4.36
N TYR A 149 11.57 -16.42 5.04
CA TYR A 149 10.48 -16.61 6.00
C TYR A 149 10.55 -15.59 7.15
N ILE A 150 11.72 -15.46 7.79
CA ILE A 150 11.91 -14.52 8.90
C ILE A 150 11.77 -13.07 8.41
N VAL A 151 12.37 -12.77 7.26
CA VAL A 151 12.27 -11.44 6.63
C VAL A 151 10.81 -11.10 6.32
N ALA A 152 10.04 -12.04 5.77
CA ALA A 152 8.61 -11.85 5.48
C ALA A 152 7.79 -11.63 6.76
N LEU A 153 8.03 -12.39 7.83
CA LEU A 153 7.37 -12.19 9.13
C LEU A 153 7.62 -10.79 9.70
N LEU A 154 8.87 -10.33 9.66
CA LEU A 154 9.23 -8.98 10.09
C LEU A 154 8.50 -7.90 9.32
N LEU A 155 8.19 -8.13 8.04
CA LEU A 155 7.40 -7.22 7.23
C LEU A 155 5.89 -7.36 7.47
N PHE A 156 5.36 -8.58 7.66
CA PHE A 156 3.92 -8.84 7.80
C PHE A 156 3.34 -8.27 9.09
N VAL A 157 4.01 -8.53 10.22
CA VAL A 157 3.49 -8.14 11.53
C VAL A 157 3.23 -6.62 11.62
N PRO A 158 4.20 -5.75 11.29
CA PRO A 158 3.97 -4.30 11.34
C PRO A 158 2.97 -3.80 10.30
N THR A 159 2.94 -4.43 9.11
CA THR A 159 2.02 -4.01 8.05
C THR A 159 0.56 -4.38 8.32
N LEU A 160 0.30 -5.26 9.28
CA LEU A 160 -1.08 -5.60 9.67
C LEU A 160 -1.89 -4.35 10.03
N VAL A 161 -1.31 -3.41 10.79
CA VAL A 161 -2.01 -2.18 11.21
C VAL A 161 -2.43 -1.31 10.01
N PRO A 162 -1.53 -0.87 9.10
CA PRO A 162 -1.94 -0.10 7.93
C PRO A 162 -2.87 -0.86 7.00
N LEU A 163 -2.78 -2.20 6.92
CA LEU A 163 -3.66 -3.00 6.08
C LEU A 163 -5.10 -3.03 6.59
N ILE A 164 -5.32 -3.06 7.89
CA ILE A 164 -6.65 -2.95 8.50
C ILE A 164 -7.26 -1.57 8.22
N GLN A 165 -6.43 -0.53 8.16
CA GLN A 165 -6.83 0.85 7.93
C GLN A 165 -6.88 1.24 6.44
N ASN A 166 -6.70 0.30 5.54
CA ASN A 166 -6.59 0.57 4.09
C ASN A 166 -7.85 1.25 3.51
N VAL A 167 -9.03 1.00 4.08
CA VAL A 167 -10.28 1.72 3.75
C VAL A 167 -10.18 3.22 4.07
N GLY A 168 -9.41 3.61 5.09
CA GLY A 168 -9.16 5.03 5.42
C GLY A 168 -8.48 5.78 4.27
N ILE A 169 -7.59 5.13 3.54
CA ILE A 169 -6.97 5.70 2.33
C ILE A 169 -8.04 6.00 1.28
N THR A 170 -8.99 5.09 1.10
CA THR A 170 -10.12 5.25 0.19
C THR A 170 -10.99 6.45 0.58
N ILE A 171 -11.23 6.65 1.88
CA ILE A 171 -11.97 7.80 2.41
C ILE A 171 -11.21 9.11 2.13
N LEU A 172 -9.90 9.15 2.39
CA LEU A 172 -9.06 10.32 2.09
C LEU A 172 -9.03 10.65 0.59
N MET A 173 -9.00 9.63 -0.28
CA MET A 173 -9.11 9.82 -1.74
C MET A 173 -10.46 10.44 -2.11
N ALA A 174 -11.56 9.92 -1.56
CA ALA A 174 -12.90 10.42 -1.82
C ALA A 174 -13.11 11.86 -1.35
N ARG A 175 -12.41 12.28 -0.30
CA ARG A 175 -12.44 13.64 0.26
C ARG A 175 -11.40 14.59 -0.32
N ASN A 176 -10.56 14.12 -1.26
CA ASN A 176 -9.43 14.89 -1.82
C ASN A 176 -8.42 15.36 -0.73
N GLN A 177 -8.21 14.55 0.31
CA GLN A 177 -7.36 14.87 1.48
C GLN A 177 -6.06 14.07 1.49
N LEU A 178 -5.43 13.88 0.33
CA LEU A 178 -4.20 13.09 0.21
C LEU A 178 -2.91 13.81 0.62
N LYS A 179 -2.93 15.14 0.72
CA LYS A 179 -1.72 15.96 0.95
C LYS A 179 -0.95 15.54 2.22
N PHE A 180 -1.67 15.44 3.33
CA PHE A 180 -1.03 15.08 4.61
C PHE A 180 -0.42 13.68 4.56
N ARG A 181 -1.17 12.71 4.04
CA ARG A 181 -0.68 11.34 3.86
C ARG A 181 0.57 11.30 2.97
N SER A 182 0.58 12.04 1.86
CA SER A 182 1.73 12.09 0.95
C SER A 182 2.98 12.64 1.62
N LEU A 183 2.85 13.72 2.38
CA LEU A 183 3.95 14.32 3.14
C LEU A 183 4.46 13.38 4.23
N LEU A 184 3.55 12.71 4.93
CA LEU A 184 3.90 11.72 5.95
C LEU A 184 4.68 10.55 5.36
N ILE A 185 4.18 9.96 4.26
CA ILE A 185 4.88 8.86 3.59
C ILE A 185 6.26 9.31 3.10
N LEU A 186 6.37 10.51 2.54
CA LEU A 186 7.66 11.09 2.13
C LEU A 186 8.64 11.14 3.32
N THR A 187 8.21 11.69 4.44
CA THR A 187 9.06 11.82 5.64
C THR A 187 9.47 10.46 6.19
N VAL A 188 8.52 9.51 6.27
CA VAL A 188 8.78 8.15 6.74
C VAL A 188 9.71 7.39 5.78
N SER A 189 9.53 7.56 4.46
CA SER A 189 10.41 6.95 3.46
C SER A 189 11.84 7.45 3.57
N VAL A 190 12.03 8.75 3.73
CA VAL A 190 13.36 9.35 3.93
C VAL A 190 13.99 8.87 5.25
N ALA A 191 13.24 8.88 6.35
CA ALA A 191 13.72 8.39 7.64
C ALA A 191 14.08 6.89 7.60
N SER A 192 13.27 6.07 6.91
CA SER A 192 13.55 4.64 6.75
C SER A 192 14.85 4.37 5.99
N LEU A 193 15.17 5.21 5.01
CA LEU A 193 16.41 5.10 4.22
C LEU A 193 17.65 5.31 5.12
N PHE A 194 17.61 6.31 6.00
CA PHE A 194 18.69 6.54 6.96
C PHE A 194 18.86 5.40 7.98
N LEU A 195 17.76 4.76 8.38
CA LEU A 195 17.80 3.60 9.26
C LEU A 195 18.22 2.32 8.52
N ALA A 196 17.80 2.15 7.28
CA ALA A 196 18.06 0.95 6.50
C ALA A 196 19.55 0.72 6.23
N VAL A 197 20.32 1.80 5.97
CA VAL A 197 21.76 1.67 5.67
C VAL A 197 22.57 1.04 6.80
N PRO A 198 22.55 1.55 8.06
CA PRO A 198 23.31 0.93 9.16
C PRO A 198 22.79 -0.48 9.52
N PHE A 199 21.48 -0.69 9.53
CA PHE A 199 20.89 -2.00 9.82
C PHE A 199 21.22 -3.04 8.74
N ALA A 200 21.17 -2.64 7.46
CA ALA A 200 21.56 -3.51 6.36
C ALA A 200 23.02 -3.94 6.45
N ARG A 201 23.92 -2.99 6.74
CA ARG A 201 25.37 -3.29 6.86
C ARG A 201 25.66 -4.32 7.93
N GLN A 202 24.93 -4.30 9.06
CA GLN A 202 25.19 -5.19 10.19
C GLN A 202 24.45 -6.53 10.07
N PHE A 203 23.21 -6.52 9.59
CA PHE A 203 22.30 -7.66 9.67
C PHE A 203 21.73 -8.09 8.30
N GLY A 204 22.24 -7.55 7.19
CA GLY A 204 21.83 -7.94 5.84
C GLY A 204 20.32 -7.76 5.59
N ALA A 205 19.69 -8.77 4.99
CA ALA A 205 18.27 -8.77 4.63
C ALA A 205 17.35 -8.59 5.85
N VAL A 206 17.69 -9.22 6.99
CA VAL A 206 16.95 -9.07 8.25
C VAL A 206 17.03 -7.64 8.77
N GLY A 207 18.20 -6.99 8.68
CA GLY A 207 18.39 -5.60 9.08
C GLY A 207 17.55 -4.64 8.26
N CYS A 208 17.47 -4.81 6.93
CA CYS A 208 16.58 -4.04 6.07
C CYS A 208 15.11 -4.21 6.46
N ALA A 209 14.70 -5.45 6.75
CA ALA A 209 13.32 -5.72 7.17
C ALA A 209 12.98 -5.04 8.50
N VAL A 210 13.88 -5.08 9.48
CA VAL A 210 13.70 -4.41 10.78
C VAL A 210 13.59 -2.90 10.60
N ALA A 211 14.45 -2.27 9.81
CA ALA A 211 14.40 -0.84 9.55
C ALA A 211 13.07 -0.43 8.88
N THR A 212 12.64 -1.19 7.87
CA THR A 212 11.35 -0.99 7.21
C THR A 212 10.19 -1.16 8.17
N SER A 213 10.23 -2.18 9.03
CA SER A 213 9.22 -2.47 10.04
C SER A 213 9.07 -1.35 11.06
N LEU A 214 10.18 -0.83 11.58
CA LEU A 214 10.18 0.32 12.49
C LEU A 214 9.56 1.55 11.84
N ALA A 215 9.92 1.82 10.58
CA ALA A 215 9.35 2.95 9.84
C ALA A 215 7.83 2.79 9.60
N VAL A 216 7.33 1.56 9.32
CA VAL A 216 5.88 1.28 9.22
C VAL A 216 5.18 1.52 10.55
N ILE A 217 5.73 1.02 11.66
CA ILE A 217 5.13 1.19 12.99
C ILE A 217 5.02 2.66 13.35
N ILE A 218 6.09 3.43 13.16
CA ILE A 218 6.10 4.86 13.50
C ILE A 218 5.18 5.64 12.56
N GLY A 219 5.33 5.46 11.24
CA GLY A 219 4.61 6.25 10.24
C GLY A 219 3.13 5.91 10.18
N HIS A 220 2.81 4.65 9.99
CA HIS A 220 1.43 4.20 9.82
C HIS A 220 0.78 3.80 11.13
N GLY A 221 1.53 3.16 12.04
CA GLY A 221 0.99 2.70 13.32
C GLY A 221 0.71 3.84 14.29
N ILE A 222 1.57 4.85 14.37
CA ILE A 222 1.45 5.93 15.34
C ILE A 222 0.92 7.20 14.69
N ILE A 223 1.66 7.79 13.75
CA ILE A 223 1.36 9.14 13.23
C ILE A 223 0.06 9.16 12.43
N LEU A 224 -0.13 8.20 11.52
CA LEU A 224 -1.35 8.14 10.72
C LEU A 224 -2.58 7.80 11.57
N ASN A 225 -2.41 6.97 12.61
CA ASN A 225 -3.50 6.62 13.51
C ASN A 225 -3.95 7.82 14.37
N ILE A 226 -3.01 8.65 14.84
CA ILE A 226 -3.34 9.90 15.52
C ILE A 226 -4.13 10.84 14.59
N TYR A 227 -3.71 10.93 13.33
CA TYR A 227 -4.41 11.75 12.33
C TYR A 227 -5.83 11.28 12.02
N TYR A 228 -6.11 9.96 12.04
CA TYR A 228 -7.47 9.44 11.82
C TYR A 228 -8.40 9.62 13.03
N ASN A 229 -7.86 9.77 14.23
CA ASN A 229 -8.62 9.89 15.47
C ASN A 229 -8.76 11.35 15.98
N GLY A 230 -8.06 12.28 15.40
CA GLY A 230 -8.16 13.72 15.69
C GLY A 230 -8.98 14.46 14.66
#